data_821e738990f44468c361f836854634d3
#
_entry.id   821e738990f44468c361f836854634d3
#
_cell.length_a   1.000
_cell.length_b   1.000
_cell.length_c   1.000
_cell.angle_alpha   90.00
_cell.angle_beta   90.00
_cell.angle_gamma   90.00
#
_symmetry.space_group_name_H-M   'P 1'
#
loop_
_entity.id
_entity.type
_entity.pdbx_description
1 polymer ?
#
loop_
_entity_poly.entity_id
_entity_poly.type
_entity_poly.pdbx_seq_one_letter_code
_entity_poly.pdbx_strand_id
1 'polypeptide(L)'
;VTLQADEVPDWMDSGRLGVDLLFDEASYREMESALKKVIHSDSPRLAELRDITYGEKSPKFKEVPNLVLEGLNFSQNIACQKIESAQDFAIVHGPPGTGKTTTLIAAIQRAVEQQQRILVTAPSNAAVDLLVEKLVDISTLRLGHPARVEEKILNQTLDAKIAFHDSYRDLKKLRKETESYLRLAKQYKRSFGPEERAQRKLMYQEVSRI
;
A
#
# COMPACT_ATOMS: atom_id res chain seq x y z
N VAL A 1 -13.81 20.96 7.22
CA VAL A 1 -13.10 20.69 5.96
C VAL A 1 -11.71 21.26 6.08
N THR A 2 -10.69 20.44 5.91
CA THR A 2 -9.29 20.88 5.93
C THR A 2 -8.82 20.99 4.49
N LEU A 3 -8.38 22.19 4.08
CA LEU A 3 -7.75 22.41 2.78
C LEU A 3 -6.23 22.24 2.93
N GLN A 4 -5.64 21.44 2.07
CA GLN A 4 -4.18 21.36 1.94
C GLN A 4 -3.75 22.30 0.81
N ALA A 5 -3.27 23.47 1.19
CA ALA A 5 -2.68 24.43 0.28
C ALA A 5 -1.49 25.09 0.96
N ASP A 6 -0.45 25.39 0.22
CA ASP A 6 0.74 26.08 0.72
C ASP A 6 0.45 27.55 1.05
N GLU A 7 -0.58 28.13 0.42
CA GLU A 7 -1.05 29.49 0.66
C GLU A 7 -2.59 29.52 0.63
N VAL A 8 -3.19 30.41 1.41
CA VAL A 8 -4.64 30.63 1.39
C VAL A 8 -4.98 31.42 0.13
N PRO A 9 -5.82 30.89 -0.78
CA PRO A 9 -6.18 31.61 -1.99
C PRO A 9 -7.00 32.87 -1.69
N ASP A 10 -6.75 33.96 -2.41
CA ASP A 10 -7.40 35.29 -2.21
C ASP A 10 -8.93 35.24 -2.32
N TRP A 11 -9.48 34.26 -3.06
CA TRP A 11 -10.94 34.10 -3.18
C TRP A 11 -11.62 33.59 -1.91
N MET A 12 -10.86 33.11 -0.91
CA MET A 12 -11.43 32.63 0.36
C MET A 12 -11.91 33.77 1.28
N ASP A 13 -11.43 35.01 1.06
CA ASP A 13 -11.78 36.16 1.86
C ASP A 13 -13.04 36.90 1.33
N SER A 14 -13.62 36.44 0.22
CA SER A 14 -14.74 37.11 -0.42
C SER A 14 -15.79 36.12 -0.96
N GLY A 15 -17.07 36.55 -0.87
CA GLY A 15 -18.19 35.80 -1.43
C GLY A 15 -18.83 34.79 -0.47
N ARG A 16 -19.70 33.91 -1.00
CA ARG A 16 -20.29 32.77 -0.26
C ARG A 16 -19.51 31.53 -0.56
N LEU A 17 -18.76 31.05 0.42
CA LEU A 17 -18.04 29.80 0.30
C LEU A 17 -18.98 28.60 0.46
N GLY A 18 -18.78 27.60 -0.37
CA GLY A 18 -19.49 26.33 -0.33
C GLY A 18 -18.52 25.16 -0.55
N VAL A 19 -18.97 23.96 -0.24
CA VAL A 19 -18.25 22.73 -0.52
C VAL A 19 -19.15 21.83 -1.37
N ASP A 20 -18.69 21.51 -2.56
CA ASP A 20 -19.36 20.56 -3.44
C ASP A 20 -18.65 19.20 -3.36
N LEU A 21 -19.45 18.12 -3.38
CA LEU A 21 -18.94 16.78 -3.54
C LEU A 21 -18.62 16.56 -5.02
N LEU A 22 -17.33 16.52 -5.32
CA LEU A 22 -16.87 16.13 -6.65
C LEU A 22 -16.74 14.62 -6.75
N PHE A 23 -16.97 14.09 -7.95
CA PHE A 23 -16.72 12.69 -8.26
C PHE A 23 -15.22 12.40 -8.08
N ASP A 24 -14.89 11.27 -7.46
CA ASP A 24 -13.50 10.79 -7.33
C ASP A 24 -12.99 10.26 -8.68
N GLU A 25 -12.63 11.19 -9.57
CA GLU A 25 -12.06 10.83 -10.87
C GLU A 25 -10.71 10.11 -10.74
N ALA A 26 -9.97 10.33 -9.65
CA ALA A 26 -8.65 9.73 -9.47
C ALA A 26 -8.74 8.21 -9.38
N SER A 27 -9.66 7.69 -8.58
CA SER A 27 -9.89 6.24 -8.46
C SER A 27 -10.30 5.61 -9.80
N TYR A 28 -11.14 6.27 -10.56
CA TYR A 28 -11.54 5.76 -11.89
C TYR A 28 -10.39 5.76 -12.90
N ARG A 29 -9.55 6.79 -12.89
CA ARG A 29 -8.34 6.83 -13.75
C ARG A 29 -7.36 5.72 -13.40
N GLU A 30 -7.17 5.42 -12.11
CA GLU A 30 -6.33 4.31 -11.67
C GLU A 30 -6.90 2.95 -12.09
N MET A 31 -8.23 2.76 -11.96
CA MET A 31 -8.91 1.54 -12.44
C MET A 31 -8.74 1.38 -13.97
N GLU A 32 -8.93 2.45 -14.75
CA GLU A 32 -8.73 2.43 -16.20
C GLU A 32 -7.28 2.10 -16.55
N SER A 33 -6.32 2.72 -15.86
CA SER A 33 -4.90 2.44 -16.03
C SER A 33 -4.57 0.97 -15.75
N ALA A 34 -5.13 0.41 -14.67
CA ALA A 34 -4.96 -1.00 -14.32
C ALA A 34 -5.54 -1.93 -15.40
N LEU A 35 -6.74 -1.65 -15.89
CA LEU A 35 -7.35 -2.41 -16.98
C LEU A 35 -6.50 -2.37 -18.27
N LYS A 36 -6.00 -1.19 -18.65
CA LYS A 36 -5.10 -1.06 -19.81
C LYS A 36 -3.83 -1.89 -19.64
N LYS A 37 -3.25 -1.91 -18.44
CA LYS A 37 -2.06 -2.75 -18.14
C LYS A 37 -2.37 -4.24 -18.27
N VAL A 38 -3.53 -4.69 -17.82
CA VAL A 38 -3.94 -6.10 -17.94
C VAL A 38 -4.18 -6.50 -19.39
N ILE A 39 -4.86 -5.63 -20.15
CA ILE A 39 -5.19 -5.88 -21.58
C ILE A 39 -3.93 -5.97 -22.43
N HIS A 40 -2.98 -5.05 -22.24
CA HIS A 40 -1.78 -4.93 -23.05
C HIS A 40 -0.54 -5.53 -22.38
N SER A 41 -0.73 -6.45 -21.43
CA SER A 41 0.40 -7.01 -20.68
C SER A 41 1.22 -7.99 -21.51
N ASP A 42 2.53 -7.77 -21.56
CA ASP A 42 3.52 -8.69 -22.11
C ASP A 42 3.90 -9.81 -21.11
N SER A 43 3.40 -9.74 -19.88
CA SER A 43 3.64 -10.77 -18.86
C SER A 43 2.80 -12.00 -19.12
N PRO A 44 3.41 -13.19 -19.41
CA PRO A 44 2.66 -14.41 -19.64
C PRO A 44 1.76 -14.79 -18.46
N ARG A 45 2.22 -14.53 -17.24
CA ARG A 45 1.45 -14.84 -16.03
C ARG A 45 0.22 -13.96 -15.88
N LEU A 46 0.34 -12.65 -16.17
CA LEU A 46 -0.80 -11.75 -16.10
C LEU A 46 -1.84 -12.04 -17.20
N ALA A 47 -1.38 -12.42 -18.40
CA ALA A 47 -2.26 -12.87 -19.47
C ALA A 47 -2.99 -14.17 -19.08
N GLU A 48 -2.29 -15.16 -18.48
CA GLU A 48 -2.91 -16.39 -17.98
C GLU A 48 -4.00 -16.09 -16.93
N LEU A 49 -3.72 -15.22 -15.95
CA LEU A 49 -4.69 -14.84 -14.92
C LEU A 49 -5.90 -14.10 -15.52
N ARG A 50 -5.70 -13.28 -16.53
CA ARG A 50 -6.78 -12.64 -17.29
C ARG A 50 -7.67 -13.70 -17.95
N ASP A 51 -7.08 -14.63 -18.69
CA ASP A 51 -7.81 -15.69 -19.40
C ASP A 51 -8.61 -16.57 -18.42
N ILE A 52 -8.04 -16.88 -17.24
CA ILE A 52 -8.76 -17.57 -16.16
C ILE A 52 -9.93 -16.75 -15.64
N THR A 53 -9.77 -15.44 -15.46
CA THR A 53 -10.83 -14.55 -14.98
C THR A 53 -12.01 -14.48 -15.95
N TYR A 54 -11.73 -14.55 -17.26
CA TYR A 54 -12.77 -14.61 -18.29
C TYR A 54 -13.34 -16.02 -18.51
N GLY A 55 -12.84 -17.04 -17.83
CA GLY A 55 -13.29 -18.44 -17.97
C GLY A 55 -12.74 -19.16 -19.19
N GLU A 56 -11.77 -18.58 -19.88
CA GLU A 56 -11.10 -19.19 -21.03
C GLU A 56 -10.14 -20.31 -20.59
N LYS A 57 -9.64 -20.23 -19.36
CA LYS A 57 -8.80 -21.23 -18.71
C LYS A 57 -9.33 -21.58 -17.32
N SER A 58 -9.10 -22.81 -16.89
CA SER A 58 -9.46 -23.22 -15.54
C SER A 58 -8.38 -22.83 -14.53
N PRO A 59 -8.78 -22.33 -13.32
CA PRO A 59 -7.84 -22.04 -12.26
C PRO A 59 -7.21 -23.33 -11.71
N LYS A 60 -5.97 -23.24 -11.27
CA LYS A 60 -5.21 -24.36 -10.71
C LYS A 60 -5.29 -24.34 -9.17
N PHE A 61 -5.39 -25.52 -8.60
CA PHE A 61 -5.36 -25.75 -7.17
C PHE A 61 -4.35 -26.83 -6.84
N LYS A 62 -3.63 -26.69 -5.74
CA LYS A 62 -2.77 -27.74 -5.17
C LYS A 62 -3.53 -28.55 -4.15
N GLU A 63 -3.11 -29.77 -3.92
CA GLU A 63 -3.59 -30.56 -2.80
C GLU A 63 -3.07 -29.96 -1.48
N VAL A 64 -3.95 -29.79 -0.52
CA VAL A 64 -3.62 -29.35 0.83
C VAL A 64 -4.25 -30.29 1.85
N PRO A 65 -3.62 -30.54 3.02
CA PRO A 65 -4.22 -31.32 4.07
C PRO A 65 -5.57 -30.77 4.49
N ASN A 66 -6.43 -31.62 5.04
CA ASN A 66 -7.71 -31.19 5.57
C ASN A 66 -7.47 -30.15 6.67
N LEU A 67 -7.97 -28.93 6.45
CA LEU A 67 -7.77 -27.82 7.35
C LEU A 67 -8.99 -27.65 8.27
N VAL A 68 -8.75 -27.75 9.57
CA VAL A 68 -9.75 -27.44 10.60
C VAL A 68 -9.18 -26.39 11.52
N LEU A 69 -9.65 -25.15 11.38
CA LEU A 69 -9.26 -24.03 12.21
C LEU A 69 -10.30 -23.84 13.31
N GLU A 70 -9.84 -23.74 14.55
CA GLU A 70 -10.71 -23.50 15.70
C GLU A 70 -11.44 -22.15 15.58
N GLY A 71 -12.68 -22.12 16.05
CA GLY A 71 -13.50 -20.92 16.00
C GLY A 71 -14.15 -20.63 14.64
N LEU A 72 -13.89 -21.44 13.61
CA LEU A 72 -14.54 -21.35 12.30
C LEU A 72 -15.59 -22.45 12.12
N ASN A 73 -16.71 -22.11 11.49
CA ASN A 73 -17.71 -23.11 11.10
C ASN A 73 -17.23 -23.91 9.85
N PHE A 74 -18.00 -24.94 9.48
CA PHE A 74 -17.68 -25.83 8.38
C PHE A 74 -17.46 -25.10 7.04
N SER A 75 -18.36 -24.17 6.68
CA SER A 75 -18.25 -23.41 5.42
C SER A 75 -17.04 -22.47 5.41
N GLN A 76 -16.71 -21.88 6.55
CA GLN A 76 -15.53 -21.01 6.70
C GLN A 76 -14.23 -21.81 6.60
N ASN A 77 -14.19 -23.02 7.18
CA ASN A 77 -13.04 -23.93 7.03
C ASN A 77 -12.85 -24.35 5.58
N ILE A 78 -13.93 -24.70 4.86
CA ILE A 78 -13.84 -24.97 3.41
C ILE A 78 -13.30 -23.76 2.65
N ALA A 79 -13.75 -22.54 2.98
CA ALA A 79 -13.24 -21.33 2.35
C ALA A 79 -11.73 -21.13 2.60
N CYS A 80 -11.25 -21.31 3.82
CA CYS A 80 -9.83 -21.24 4.16
C CYS A 80 -9.02 -22.30 3.41
N GLN A 81 -9.50 -23.53 3.35
CA GLN A 81 -8.86 -24.60 2.59
C GLN A 81 -8.79 -24.27 1.09
N LYS A 82 -9.86 -23.69 0.54
CA LYS A 82 -9.89 -23.25 -0.86
C LYS A 82 -8.87 -22.14 -1.14
N ILE A 83 -8.75 -21.16 -0.24
CA ILE A 83 -7.73 -20.10 -0.32
C ILE A 83 -6.32 -20.71 -0.29
N GLU A 84 -6.03 -21.61 0.65
CA GLU A 84 -4.71 -22.24 0.80
C GLU A 84 -4.35 -23.11 -0.40
N SER A 85 -5.32 -23.77 -1.03
CA SER A 85 -5.09 -24.63 -2.22
C SER A 85 -4.93 -23.85 -3.51
N ALA A 86 -5.40 -22.61 -3.59
CA ALA A 86 -5.38 -21.81 -4.81
C ALA A 86 -3.94 -21.46 -5.25
N GLN A 87 -3.63 -21.75 -6.52
CA GLN A 87 -2.38 -21.33 -7.16
C GLN A 87 -2.53 -20.05 -7.99
N ASP A 88 -3.76 -19.75 -8.41
CA ASP A 88 -4.08 -18.59 -9.23
C ASP A 88 -4.88 -17.58 -8.40
N PHE A 89 -6.14 -17.86 -8.13
CA PHE A 89 -6.98 -17.07 -7.23
C PHE A 89 -8.15 -17.93 -6.69
N ALA A 90 -8.75 -17.46 -5.58
CA ALA A 90 -9.98 -17.98 -5.04
C ALA A 90 -10.95 -16.84 -4.72
N ILE A 91 -12.24 -17.05 -4.95
CA ILE A 91 -13.28 -16.09 -4.64
C ILE A 91 -14.08 -16.62 -3.45
N VAL A 92 -14.15 -15.82 -2.38
CA VAL A 92 -14.97 -16.10 -1.21
C VAL A 92 -16.15 -15.13 -1.21
N HIS A 93 -17.32 -15.64 -1.51
CA HIS A 93 -18.56 -14.88 -1.52
C HIS A 93 -19.44 -15.25 -0.33
N GLY A 94 -20.16 -14.28 0.21
CA GLY A 94 -21.16 -14.51 1.27
C GLY A 94 -21.95 -13.25 1.59
N PRO A 95 -23.22 -13.39 2.04
CA PRO A 95 -24.04 -12.27 2.50
C PRO A 95 -23.40 -11.50 3.67
N PRO A 96 -23.91 -10.31 4.02
CA PRO A 96 -23.54 -9.63 5.26
C PRO A 96 -23.75 -10.53 6.48
N GLY A 97 -22.85 -10.43 7.47
CA GLY A 97 -22.96 -11.19 8.72
C GLY A 97 -22.49 -12.65 8.68
N THR A 98 -22.08 -13.21 7.55
CA THR A 98 -21.59 -14.60 7.44
C THR A 98 -20.18 -14.84 7.96
N GLY A 99 -19.51 -13.79 8.48
CA GLY A 99 -18.16 -13.90 9.01
C GLY A 99 -17.05 -13.88 7.96
N LYS A 100 -17.26 -13.24 6.79
CA LYS A 100 -16.22 -13.09 5.75
C LYS A 100 -14.91 -12.52 6.30
N THR A 101 -15.00 -11.47 7.10
CA THR A 101 -13.82 -10.85 7.72
C THR A 101 -13.10 -11.82 8.65
N THR A 102 -13.82 -12.59 9.46
CA THR A 102 -13.25 -13.62 10.34
C THR A 102 -12.54 -14.71 9.53
N THR A 103 -13.18 -15.18 8.46
CA THR A 103 -12.56 -16.14 7.53
C THR A 103 -11.29 -15.60 6.89
N LEU A 104 -11.32 -14.34 6.43
CA LEU A 104 -10.15 -13.70 5.81
C LEU A 104 -9.00 -13.56 6.81
N ILE A 105 -9.28 -13.15 8.05
CA ILE A 105 -8.27 -13.04 9.11
C ILE A 105 -7.63 -14.40 9.38
N ALA A 106 -8.42 -15.45 9.53
CA ALA A 106 -7.90 -16.80 9.77
C ALA A 106 -7.03 -17.28 8.57
N ALA A 107 -7.44 -16.99 7.34
CA ALA A 107 -6.65 -17.32 6.15
C ALA A 107 -5.32 -16.52 6.11
N ILE A 108 -5.32 -15.25 6.50
CA ILE A 108 -4.11 -14.43 6.59
C ILE A 108 -3.18 -14.98 7.68
N GLN A 109 -3.70 -15.28 8.88
CA GLN A 109 -2.91 -15.85 9.97
C GLN A 109 -2.25 -17.15 9.54
N ARG A 110 -2.99 -18.02 8.88
CA ARG A 110 -2.47 -19.29 8.35
C ARG A 110 -1.37 -19.10 7.32
N ALA A 111 -1.53 -18.15 6.40
CA ALA A 111 -0.51 -17.84 5.40
C ALA A 111 0.76 -17.23 6.02
N VAL A 112 0.63 -16.43 7.10
CA VAL A 112 1.77 -15.92 7.86
C VAL A 112 2.52 -17.03 8.59
N GLU A 113 1.81 -18.00 9.20
CA GLU A 113 2.43 -19.19 9.79
C GLU A 113 3.28 -19.96 8.77
N GLN A 114 2.87 -19.96 7.51
CA GLN A 114 3.60 -20.53 6.38
C GLN A 114 4.72 -19.60 5.85
N GLN A 115 5.03 -18.51 6.54
CA GLN A 115 6.05 -17.52 6.18
C GLN A 115 5.79 -16.83 4.82
N GLN A 116 4.54 -16.72 4.40
CA GLN A 116 4.17 -16.05 3.17
C GLN A 116 4.14 -14.52 3.38
N ARG A 117 4.49 -13.78 2.32
CA ARG A 117 4.31 -12.33 2.26
C ARG A 117 2.93 -12.03 1.68
N ILE A 118 2.14 -11.25 2.42
CA ILE A 118 0.73 -10.99 2.08
C ILE A 118 0.52 -9.51 1.86
N LEU A 119 -0.11 -9.15 0.75
CA LEU A 119 -0.62 -7.82 0.50
C LEU A 119 -2.15 -7.85 0.65
N VAL A 120 -2.67 -7.05 1.57
CA VAL A 120 -4.11 -6.90 1.79
C VAL A 120 -4.57 -5.55 1.30
N THR A 121 -5.60 -5.52 0.46
CA THR A 121 -6.19 -4.29 -0.06
C THR A 121 -7.69 -4.26 0.20
N ALA A 122 -8.24 -3.07 0.39
CA ALA A 122 -9.68 -2.88 0.52
C ALA A 122 -10.10 -1.54 -0.12
N PRO A 123 -11.37 -1.39 -0.51
CA PRO A 123 -11.84 -0.17 -1.18
C PRO A 123 -11.92 1.05 -0.24
N SER A 124 -11.88 0.86 1.09
CA SER A 124 -11.89 1.97 2.05
C SER A 124 -10.78 1.86 3.09
N ASN A 125 -10.29 3.00 3.58
CA ASN A 125 -9.31 3.05 4.66
C ASN A 125 -9.85 2.36 5.93
N ALA A 126 -11.10 2.61 6.30
CA ALA A 126 -11.72 1.97 7.47
C ALA A 126 -11.73 0.44 7.40
N ALA A 127 -11.93 -0.15 6.21
CA ALA A 127 -11.87 -1.59 6.04
C ALA A 127 -10.45 -2.15 6.20
N VAL A 128 -9.43 -1.43 5.71
CA VAL A 128 -8.02 -1.81 5.93
C VAL A 128 -7.66 -1.66 7.40
N ASP A 129 -8.07 -0.57 8.03
CA ASP A 129 -7.78 -0.26 9.44
C ASP A 129 -8.38 -1.31 10.36
N LEU A 130 -9.61 -1.75 10.10
CA LEU A 130 -10.25 -2.86 10.82
C LEU A 130 -9.46 -4.17 10.70
N LEU A 131 -8.90 -4.47 9.54
CA LEU A 131 -8.07 -5.67 9.35
C LEU A 131 -6.76 -5.56 10.13
N VAL A 132 -6.10 -4.41 10.11
CA VAL A 132 -4.87 -4.16 10.88
C VAL A 132 -5.14 -4.32 12.37
N GLU A 133 -6.25 -3.77 12.89
CA GLU A 133 -6.66 -3.89 14.28
C GLU A 133 -6.86 -5.36 14.71
N LYS A 134 -7.44 -6.18 13.82
CA LYS A 134 -7.69 -7.59 14.12
C LYS A 134 -6.47 -8.51 13.92
N LEU A 135 -5.41 -8.01 13.29
CA LEU A 135 -4.15 -8.71 13.04
C LEU A 135 -3.02 -8.22 13.97
N VAL A 136 -3.36 -7.76 15.17
CA VAL A 136 -2.42 -7.14 16.13
C VAL A 136 -1.26 -8.05 16.50
N ASP A 137 -1.48 -9.36 16.56
CA ASP A 137 -0.46 -10.36 16.93
C ASP A 137 0.49 -10.70 15.77
N ILE A 138 0.28 -10.10 14.61
CA ILE A 138 1.07 -10.33 13.41
C ILE A 138 1.85 -9.06 13.07
N SER A 139 3.09 -9.22 12.60
CA SER A 139 3.87 -8.09 12.08
C SER A 139 3.20 -7.52 10.82
N THR A 140 2.43 -6.46 11.00
CA THR A 140 1.71 -5.76 9.94
C THR A 140 2.36 -4.42 9.63
N LEU A 141 2.23 -3.96 8.37
CA LEU A 141 2.61 -2.63 7.92
C LEU A 141 1.41 -1.97 7.24
N ARG A 142 0.91 -0.89 7.83
CA ARG A 142 -0.17 -0.09 7.25
C ARG A 142 0.41 0.95 6.28
N LEU A 143 0.19 0.73 5.00
CA LEU A 143 0.57 1.68 3.95
C LEU A 143 -0.58 2.66 3.67
N GLY A 144 -0.27 3.94 3.55
CA GLY A 144 -1.24 5.00 3.27
C GLY A 144 -0.87 6.30 3.98
N HIS A 145 -1.59 7.37 3.64
CA HIS A 145 -1.34 8.68 4.24
C HIS A 145 -1.76 8.69 5.72
N PRO A 146 -0.89 9.08 6.67
CA PRO A 146 -1.17 9.01 8.12
C PRO A 146 -2.46 9.71 8.55
N ALA A 147 -2.81 10.85 7.92
CA ALA A 147 -4.05 11.58 8.22
C ALA A 147 -5.34 10.82 7.85
N ARG A 148 -5.25 9.69 7.14
CA ARG A 148 -6.37 8.83 6.76
C ARG A 148 -6.39 7.50 7.52
N VAL A 149 -5.51 7.34 8.51
CA VAL A 149 -5.36 6.14 9.33
C VAL A 149 -5.95 6.43 10.70
N GLU A 150 -6.69 5.47 11.26
CA GLU A 150 -7.24 5.61 12.61
C GLU A 150 -6.12 5.74 13.66
N GLU A 151 -6.34 6.60 14.66
CA GLU A 151 -5.34 6.94 15.69
C GLU A 151 -4.79 5.68 16.40
N LYS A 152 -5.65 4.72 16.71
CA LYS A 152 -5.30 3.48 17.43
C LYS A 152 -4.30 2.58 16.70
N ILE A 153 -4.16 2.73 15.37
CA ILE A 153 -3.26 1.92 14.54
C ILE A 153 -2.14 2.73 13.88
N LEU A 154 -1.97 4.01 14.24
CA LEU A 154 -0.90 4.87 13.71
C LEU A 154 0.49 4.27 13.91
N ASN A 155 0.71 3.52 15.00
CA ASN A 155 1.96 2.82 15.29
C ASN A 155 2.29 1.70 14.29
N GLN A 156 1.33 1.25 13.49
CA GLN A 156 1.53 0.28 12.42
C GLN A 156 1.87 0.93 11.07
N THR A 157 1.84 2.26 10.97
CA THR A 157 2.24 2.97 9.75
C THR A 157 3.74 2.88 9.50
N LEU A 158 4.13 3.04 8.23
CA LEU A 158 5.53 3.03 7.83
C LEU A 158 6.33 4.11 8.57
N ASP A 159 5.80 5.33 8.65
CA ASP A 159 6.47 6.45 9.31
C ASP A 159 6.69 6.18 10.81
N ALA A 160 5.69 5.63 11.50
CA ALA A 160 5.83 5.26 12.90
C ALA A 160 6.87 4.14 13.09
N LYS A 161 6.81 3.07 12.27
CA LYS A 161 7.79 1.97 12.37
C LYS A 161 9.21 2.43 12.07
N ILE A 162 9.40 3.34 11.11
CA ILE A 162 10.70 3.96 10.87
C ILE A 162 11.15 4.78 12.07
N ALA A 163 10.25 5.58 12.66
CA ALA A 163 10.57 6.44 13.81
C ALA A 163 10.97 5.66 15.06
N PHE A 164 10.43 4.46 15.25
CA PHE A 164 10.76 3.56 16.37
C PHE A 164 11.93 2.59 16.08
N HIS A 165 12.46 2.59 14.85
CA HIS A 165 13.57 1.71 14.51
C HIS A 165 14.89 2.22 15.12
N ASP A 166 15.75 1.30 15.61
CA ASP A 166 17.00 1.63 16.26
C ASP A 166 17.91 2.54 15.40
N SER A 167 17.94 2.31 14.09
CA SER A 167 18.70 3.11 13.15
C SER A 167 18.05 4.44 12.75
N TYR A 168 16.92 4.83 13.37
CA TYR A 168 16.22 6.06 12.99
C TYR A 168 17.08 7.32 13.12
N ARG A 169 17.91 7.38 14.18
CA ARG A 169 18.81 8.50 14.41
C ARG A 169 19.84 8.65 13.28
N ASP A 170 20.35 7.54 12.78
CA ASP A 170 21.35 7.52 11.70
C ASP A 170 20.70 7.88 10.37
N LEU A 171 19.50 7.32 10.08
CA LEU A 171 18.71 7.70 8.93
C LEU A 171 18.38 9.20 8.92
N LYS A 172 18.05 9.78 10.06
CA LYS A 172 17.78 11.21 10.19
C LYS A 172 19.02 12.07 9.91
N LYS A 173 20.19 11.63 10.38
CA LYS A 173 21.46 12.31 10.07
C LYS A 173 21.76 12.26 8.58
N LEU A 174 21.70 11.06 7.98
CA LEU A 174 21.94 10.87 6.54
C LEU A 174 20.98 11.70 5.67
N ARG A 175 19.69 11.73 6.01
CA ARG A 175 18.72 12.61 5.31
C ARG A 175 19.12 14.07 5.38
N LYS A 176 19.49 14.56 6.57
CA LYS A 176 19.92 15.96 6.76
C LYS A 176 21.17 16.27 5.97
N GLU A 177 22.12 15.36 5.92
CA GLU A 177 23.33 15.50 5.11
C GLU A 177 23.01 15.52 3.61
N THR A 178 22.18 14.58 3.15
CA THR A 178 21.69 14.54 1.77
C THR A 178 21.00 15.83 1.36
N GLU A 179 20.10 16.35 2.19
CA GLU A 179 19.41 17.62 1.95
C GLU A 179 20.40 18.80 1.89
N SER A 180 21.39 18.82 2.76
CA SER A 180 22.43 19.86 2.76
C SER A 180 23.25 19.83 1.46
N TYR A 181 23.68 18.67 1.01
CA TYR A 181 24.38 18.50 -0.26
C TYR A 181 23.53 18.89 -1.46
N LEU A 182 22.25 18.47 -1.48
CA LEU A 182 21.32 18.85 -2.55
C LEU A 182 21.06 20.36 -2.58
N ARG A 183 20.92 20.99 -1.41
CA ARG A 183 20.74 22.45 -1.29
C ARG A 183 21.94 23.18 -1.86
N LEU A 184 23.16 22.77 -1.49
CA LEU A 184 24.40 23.36 -2.02
C LEU A 184 24.53 23.14 -3.53
N ALA A 185 24.24 21.92 -4.00
CA ALA A 185 24.31 21.58 -5.43
C ALA A 185 23.27 22.33 -6.28
N LYS A 186 22.11 22.68 -5.71
CA LYS A 186 21.01 23.42 -6.38
C LYS A 186 21.15 24.94 -6.31
N GLN A 187 22.13 25.48 -5.55
CA GLN A 187 22.33 26.93 -5.51
C GLN A 187 22.52 27.49 -6.91
N TYR A 188 21.67 28.45 -7.27
CA TYR A 188 21.75 29.11 -8.57
C TYR A 188 22.88 30.15 -8.57
N LYS A 189 23.75 30.03 -9.59
CA LYS A 189 24.71 31.09 -9.97
C LYS A 189 24.59 31.32 -11.46
N ARG A 190 24.78 32.57 -11.90
CA ARG A 190 24.74 32.94 -13.34
C ARG A 190 25.83 32.24 -14.18
N SER A 191 26.97 31.91 -13.58
CA SER A 191 28.01 31.07 -14.22
C SER A 191 28.80 30.31 -13.15
N PHE A 192 29.21 29.09 -13.47
CA PHE A 192 30.07 28.26 -12.62
C PHE A 192 31.46 28.14 -13.25
N GLY A 193 32.52 28.43 -12.47
CA GLY A 193 33.89 28.13 -12.83
C GLY A 193 34.15 26.61 -12.93
N PRO A 194 35.30 26.22 -13.54
CA PRO A 194 35.66 24.80 -13.68
C PRO A 194 35.69 24.05 -12.33
N GLU A 195 36.26 24.68 -11.29
CA GLU A 195 36.35 24.10 -9.94
C GLU A 195 34.98 23.93 -9.28
N GLU A 196 34.09 24.93 -9.41
CA GLU A 196 32.74 24.87 -8.87
C GLU A 196 31.90 23.80 -9.55
N ARG A 197 32.08 23.56 -10.85
CA ARG A 197 31.45 22.46 -11.59
C ARG A 197 31.90 21.09 -11.07
N ALA A 198 33.21 20.96 -10.80
CA ALA A 198 33.77 19.74 -10.24
C ALA A 198 33.22 19.46 -8.83
N GLN A 199 33.18 20.46 -7.95
CA GLN A 199 32.61 20.35 -6.61
C GLN A 199 31.14 19.98 -6.66
N ARG A 200 30.34 20.60 -7.54
CA ARG A 200 28.93 20.28 -7.72
C ARG A 200 28.72 18.83 -8.17
N LYS A 201 29.55 18.33 -9.07
CA LYS A 201 29.54 16.93 -9.52
C LYS A 201 29.84 15.98 -8.36
N LEU A 202 30.81 16.29 -7.52
CA LEU A 202 31.14 15.50 -6.32
C LEU A 202 29.97 15.47 -5.33
N MET A 203 29.30 16.60 -5.09
CA MET A 203 28.12 16.66 -4.23
C MET A 203 26.98 15.75 -4.71
N TYR A 204 26.70 15.72 -6.02
CA TYR A 204 25.70 14.79 -6.58
C TYR A 204 26.15 13.32 -6.48
N GLN A 205 27.44 13.05 -6.58
CA GLN A 205 27.97 11.69 -6.39
C GLN A 205 27.82 11.23 -4.94
N GLU A 206 28.09 12.12 -3.96
CA GLU A 206 27.89 11.80 -2.55
C GLU A 206 26.41 11.56 -2.21
N VAL A 207 25.50 12.37 -2.74
CA VAL A 207 24.04 12.14 -2.61
C VAL A 207 23.62 10.76 -3.16
N SER A 208 24.29 10.26 -4.21
CA SER A 208 23.99 8.94 -4.79
C SER A 208 24.59 7.78 -3.99
N ARG A 209 25.52 8.06 -3.07
CA ARG A 209 26.13 7.06 -2.18
C ARG A 209 25.41 6.90 -0.86
N ILE A 210 24.71 7.95 -0.42
CA ILE A 210 23.86 7.97 0.77
C ILE A 210 22.49 7.33 0.45
#